data_6b444e1100e68dc027b2859d85439e05
#
_entry.id   6b444e1100e68dc027b2859d85439e05
#
_cell.length_a   1.000
_cell.length_b   1.000
_cell.length_c   1.000
_cell.angle_alpha   90.00
_cell.angle_beta   90.00
_cell.angle_gamma   90.00
#
_symmetry.space_group_name_H-M   'P 1'
#
loop_
_entity.id
_entity.type
_entity.pdbx_description
1 polymer ?
#
loop_
_entity_poly.entity_id
_entity_poly.type
_entity_poly.pdbx_seq_one_letter_code
_entity_poly.pdbx_strand_id
1 'polypeptide(L)'
;MGEIVDLFAGPGGWSEALRLLGRSADEIGIEYEPNACKTRTAAGHRTLQADVSTIDERQYLGLEGLIASPPCQAFSSAGKGAARDVIPELLDSIRARRWTDRADPDPRVWLIVDLGRWLEHLTPEWIALEQVPAVLPIWQAYADLLRERGYSTWTGILNAADYGVPQTRRRAILIASRARTVQPPEATHDRAPTPSLFGELHPWVTMADALGWRM
;
A
#
# COMPACT_ATOMS: atom_id res chain seq x y z
N MET A 1 1.87 -14.54 -17.11
CA MET A 1 1.60 -13.46 -16.16
C MET A 1 0.59 -13.98 -15.16
N GLY A 2 0.83 -13.82 -13.88
CA GLY A 2 -0.01 -14.34 -12.81
C GLY A 2 -1.02 -13.31 -12.31
N GLU A 3 -1.97 -13.75 -11.48
CA GLU A 3 -3.00 -12.88 -10.91
C GLU A 3 -2.42 -11.94 -9.85
N ILE A 4 -2.90 -10.71 -9.82
CA ILE A 4 -2.58 -9.67 -8.82
C ILE A 4 -3.84 -9.40 -8.01
N VAL A 5 -3.74 -9.40 -6.69
CA VAL A 5 -4.84 -9.00 -5.80
C VAL A 5 -4.50 -7.70 -5.12
N ASP A 6 -5.43 -6.73 -5.20
CA ASP A 6 -5.39 -5.44 -4.49
C ASP A 6 -6.43 -5.46 -3.36
N LEU A 7 -5.98 -5.58 -2.12
CA LEU A 7 -6.83 -5.58 -0.93
C LEU A 7 -7.10 -4.15 -0.47
N PHE A 8 -8.33 -3.87 -0.07
CA PHE A 8 -8.76 -2.51 0.30
C PHE A 8 -8.56 -1.52 -0.84
N ALA A 9 -8.94 -1.94 -2.03
CA ALA A 9 -8.53 -1.36 -3.29
C ALA A 9 -9.05 0.08 -3.54
N GLY A 10 -9.98 0.56 -2.70
CA GLY A 10 -10.52 1.90 -2.79
C GLY A 10 -11.10 2.24 -4.17
N PRO A 11 -11.01 3.47 -4.64
CA PRO A 11 -11.51 3.87 -5.96
C PRO A 11 -10.63 3.45 -7.14
N GLY A 12 -9.47 2.78 -6.91
CA GLY A 12 -8.66 2.19 -7.97
C GLY A 12 -7.29 2.84 -8.22
N GLY A 13 -6.68 3.45 -7.22
CA GLY A 13 -5.37 4.10 -7.39
C GLY A 13 -4.27 3.15 -7.86
N TRP A 14 -4.14 1.98 -7.25
CA TRP A 14 -3.20 0.95 -7.68
C TRP A 14 -3.58 0.32 -9.02
N SER A 15 -4.88 0.10 -9.25
CA SER A 15 -5.38 -0.43 -10.52
C SER A 15 -5.04 0.48 -11.69
N GLU A 16 -5.13 1.80 -11.51
CA GLU A 16 -4.74 2.77 -12.52
C GLU A 16 -3.23 2.72 -12.79
N ALA A 17 -2.40 2.58 -11.74
CA ALA A 17 -0.97 2.39 -11.91
C ALA A 17 -0.64 1.09 -12.69
N LEU A 18 -1.32 -0.01 -12.37
CA LEU A 18 -1.18 -1.28 -13.12
C LEU A 18 -1.65 -1.13 -14.57
N ARG A 19 -2.70 -0.36 -14.82
CA ARG A 19 -3.17 -0.05 -16.19
C ARG A 19 -2.10 0.69 -16.99
N LEU A 20 -1.45 1.68 -16.40
CA LEU A 20 -0.34 2.40 -17.04
C LEU A 20 0.86 1.50 -17.33
N LEU A 21 1.06 0.45 -16.51
CA LEU A 21 2.09 -0.56 -16.71
C LEU A 21 1.66 -1.70 -17.67
N GLY A 22 0.45 -1.63 -18.25
CA GLY A 22 -0.08 -2.67 -19.13
C GLY A 22 -0.49 -3.97 -18.39
N ARG A 23 -0.73 -3.91 -17.08
CA ARG A 23 -1.01 -5.06 -16.21
C ARG A 23 -2.46 -5.10 -15.68
N SER A 24 -3.37 -4.27 -16.20
CA SER A 24 -4.74 -4.16 -15.68
C SER A 24 -5.57 -5.45 -15.82
N ALA A 25 -5.30 -6.28 -16.81
CA ALA A 25 -6.02 -7.54 -17.02
C ALA A 25 -5.69 -8.61 -15.96
N ASP A 26 -4.55 -8.48 -15.30
CA ASP A 26 -4.06 -9.44 -14.32
C ASP A 26 -4.55 -9.11 -12.89
N GLU A 27 -5.12 -7.92 -12.66
CA GLU A 27 -5.49 -7.44 -11.33
C GLU A 27 -6.97 -7.62 -11.04
N ILE A 28 -7.30 -7.97 -9.78
CA ILE A 28 -8.62 -7.87 -9.18
C ILE A 28 -8.53 -7.09 -7.86
N GLY A 29 -9.31 -6.01 -7.74
CA GLY A 29 -9.42 -5.25 -6.52
C GLY A 29 -10.57 -5.73 -5.64
N ILE A 30 -10.28 -6.00 -4.37
CA ILE A 30 -11.26 -6.35 -3.35
C ILE A 30 -11.54 -5.12 -2.51
N GLU A 31 -12.80 -4.68 -2.50
CA GLU A 31 -13.22 -3.45 -1.82
C GLU A 31 -14.59 -3.65 -1.15
N TYR A 32 -14.72 -3.13 0.06
CA TYR A 32 -15.96 -3.24 0.84
C TYR A 32 -16.96 -2.12 0.52
N GLU A 33 -16.46 -0.88 0.33
CA GLU A 33 -17.31 0.32 0.23
C GLU A 33 -17.99 0.40 -1.13
N PRO A 34 -19.37 0.44 -1.18
CA PRO A 34 -20.09 0.36 -2.45
C PRO A 34 -19.80 1.50 -3.43
N ASN A 35 -19.53 2.73 -2.97
CA ASN A 35 -19.26 3.85 -3.87
C ASN A 35 -17.85 3.76 -4.45
N ALA A 36 -16.87 3.27 -3.68
CA ALA A 36 -15.55 2.97 -4.20
C ALA A 36 -15.62 1.87 -5.26
N CYS A 37 -16.39 0.79 -5.02
CA CYS A 37 -16.64 -0.26 -6.00
C CYS A 37 -17.27 0.27 -7.29
N LYS A 38 -18.27 1.14 -7.19
CA LYS A 38 -18.90 1.79 -8.37
C LYS A 38 -17.88 2.63 -9.15
N THR A 39 -17.04 3.39 -8.45
CA THR A 39 -16.00 4.23 -9.09
C THR A 39 -15.00 3.36 -9.83
N ARG A 40 -14.49 2.28 -9.19
CA ARG A 40 -13.57 1.31 -9.82
C ARG A 40 -14.18 0.70 -11.08
N THR A 41 -15.43 0.18 -10.96
CA THR A 41 -16.13 -0.46 -12.06
C THR A 41 -16.36 0.50 -13.22
N ALA A 42 -16.74 1.75 -12.92
CA ALA A 42 -16.92 2.79 -13.94
C ALA A 42 -15.61 3.15 -14.65
N ALA A 43 -14.46 3.03 -13.96
CA ALA A 43 -13.13 3.19 -14.54
C ALA A 43 -12.63 1.94 -15.31
N GLY A 44 -13.43 0.87 -15.36
CA GLY A 44 -13.09 -0.36 -16.08
C GLY A 44 -12.19 -1.34 -15.30
N HIS A 45 -12.00 -1.14 -14.00
CA HIS A 45 -11.20 -2.04 -13.17
C HIS A 45 -12.02 -3.25 -12.70
N ARG A 46 -11.41 -4.43 -12.70
CA ARG A 46 -12.02 -5.65 -12.14
C ARG A 46 -12.21 -5.47 -10.63
N THR A 47 -13.43 -5.71 -10.15
CA THR A 47 -13.81 -5.40 -8.76
C THR A 47 -14.60 -6.55 -8.16
N LEU A 48 -14.17 -7.01 -6.99
CA LEU A 48 -14.95 -7.87 -6.11
C LEU A 48 -15.40 -7.02 -4.91
N GLN A 49 -16.71 -6.78 -4.80
CA GLN A 49 -17.25 -6.11 -3.61
C GLN A 49 -17.37 -7.12 -2.48
N ALA A 50 -16.44 -7.07 -1.53
CA ALA A 50 -16.40 -7.96 -0.37
C ALA A 50 -15.62 -7.36 0.80
N ASP A 51 -15.89 -7.86 1.99
CA ASP A 51 -15.07 -7.58 3.17
C ASP A 51 -13.86 -8.52 3.20
N VAL A 52 -12.66 -7.95 3.09
CA VAL A 52 -11.38 -8.69 3.10
C VAL A 52 -11.27 -9.62 4.32
N SER A 53 -11.81 -9.21 5.47
CA SER A 53 -11.75 -10.00 6.72
C SER A 53 -12.58 -11.30 6.68
N THR A 54 -13.53 -11.40 5.75
CA THR A 54 -14.41 -12.57 5.61
C THR A 54 -13.99 -13.54 4.50
N ILE A 55 -13.01 -13.14 3.68
CA ILE A 55 -12.52 -13.97 2.57
C ILE A 55 -11.55 -15.02 3.09
N ASP A 56 -11.69 -16.25 2.59
CA ASP A 56 -10.65 -17.28 2.73
C ASP A 56 -9.54 -16.98 1.70
N GLU A 57 -8.43 -16.47 2.18
CA GLU A 57 -7.27 -16.10 1.35
C GLU A 57 -6.66 -17.29 0.58
N ARG A 58 -6.91 -18.52 1.03
CA ARG A 58 -6.40 -19.74 0.37
C ARG A 58 -7.00 -19.96 -1.03
N GLN A 59 -8.10 -19.27 -1.34
CA GLN A 59 -8.66 -19.26 -2.70
C GLN A 59 -7.74 -18.54 -3.70
N TYR A 60 -6.77 -17.79 -3.21
CA TYR A 60 -5.82 -17.00 -4.00
C TYR A 60 -4.40 -17.57 -3.96
N LEU A 61 -4.26 -18.88 -3.74
CA LEU A 61 -2.93 -19.53 -3.84
C LEU A 61 -2.36 -19.39 -5.27
N GLY A 62 -1.06 -19.07 -5.32
CA GLY A 62 -0.36 -18.90 -6.61
C GLY A 62 -0.41 -17.49 -7.19
N LEU A 63 -0.78 -16.48 -6.39
CA LEU A 63 -0.69 -15.08 -6.80
C LEU A 63 0.72 -14.72 -7.26
N GLU A 64 0.81 -13.91 -8.31
CA GLU A 64 2.04 -13.22 -8.68
C GLU A 64 2.29 -12.01 -7.76
N GLY A 65 1.26 -11.20 -7.51
CA GLY A 65 1.38 -9.98 -6.74
C GLY A 65 0.28 -9.79 -5.70
N LEU A 66 0.65 -9.21 -4.55
CA LEU A 66 -0.29 -8.78 -3.51
C LEU A 66 -0.07 -7.31 -3.20
N ILE A 67 -1.13 -6.54 -3.33
CA ILE A 67 -1.18 -5.13 -2.96
C ILE A 67 -2.16 -5.00 -1.78
N ALA A 68 -1.87 -4.10 -0.82
CA ALA A 68 -2.82 -3.77 0.22
C ALA A 68 -2.65 -2.35 0.75
N SER A 69 -3.78 -1.66 0.87
CA SER A 69 -3.88 -0.33 1.49
C SER A 69 -5.00 -0.30 2.53
N PRO A 70 -4.81 -0.91 3.73
CA PRO A 70 -5.83 -0.99 4.76
C PRO A 70 -6.39 0.39 5.13
N PRO A 71 -7.60 0.50 5.73
CA PRO A 71 -8.19 1.78 6.09
C PRO A 71 -7.29 2.64 6.99
N CYS A 72 -7.09 3.92 6.62
CA CYS A 72 -6.18 4.85 7.29
C CYS A 72 -6.86 5.79 8.30
N GLN A 73 -8.19 5.83 8.34
CA GLN A 73 -8.95 6.85 9.09
C GLN A 73 -8.62 6.88 10.58
N ALA A 74 -8.34 5.73 11.17
CA ALA A 74 -7.95 5.62 12.57
C ALA A 74 -6.52 6.10 12.84
N PHE A 75 -5.61 6.00 11.87
CA PHE A 75 -4.18 6.34 12.00
C PHE A 75 -3.85 7.76 11.52
N SER A 76 -4.74 8.39 10.77
CA SER A 76 -4.48 9.70 10.16
C SER A 76 -4.61 10.83 11.17
N SER A 77 -3.85 11.92 10.97
CA SER A 77 -3.98 13.16 11.75
C SER A 77 -5.30 13.89 11.51
N ALA A 78 -5.99 13.62 10.40
CA ALA A 78 -7.33 14.13 10.12
C ALA A 78 -8.43 13.34 10.87
N GLY A 79 -8.16 12.11 11.29
CA GLY A 79 -8.95 11.38 12.28
C GLY A 79 -8.52 11.75 13.70
N LYS A 80 -9.24 11.27 14.71
CA LYS A 80 -8.93 11.56 16.13
C LYS A 80 -7.56 11.00 16.59
N GLY A 81 -6.77 10.36 15.73
CA GLY A 81 -5.44 9.82 16.02
C GLY A 81 -5.43 8.65 17.02
N ALA A 82 -6.61 8.21 17.47
CA ALA A 82 -6.76 7.21 18.53
C ALA A 82 -6.02 5.89 18.26
N ALA A 83 -5.89 5.51 16.99
CA ALA A 83 -5.17 4.29 16.64
C ALA A 83 -3.65 4.37 16.82
N ARG A 84 -3.08 5.55 17.04
CA ARG A 84 -1.64 5.68 17.35
C ARG A 84 -1.28 5.08 18.70
N ASP A 85 -2.20 5.19 19.66
CA ASP A 85 -2.02 4.69 21.01
C ASP A 85 -2.08 3.16 21.06
N VAL A 86 -2.71 2.52 20.08
CA VAL A 86 -2.81 1.05 19.98
C VAL A 86 -1.71 0.42 19.08
N ILE A 87 -0.83 1.22 18.47
CA ILE A 87 0.28 0.67 17.66
C ILE A 87 1.11 -0.37 18.42
N PRO A 88 1.49 -0.20 19.69
CA PRO A 88 2.22 -1.22 20.43
C PRO A 88 1.48 -2.55 20.49
N GLU A 89 0.16 -2.54 20.73
CA GLU A 89 -0.68 -3.73 20.80
C GLU A 89 -0.80 -4.42 19.43
N LEU A 90 -0.95 -3.65 18.36
CA LEU A 90 -0.95 -4.18 16.99
C LEU A 90 0.40 -4.86 16.65
N LEU A 91 1.51 -4.26 17.05
CA LEU A 91 2.85 -4.83 16.87
C LEU A 91 3.02 -6.14 17.63
N ASP A 92 2.52 -6.22 18.85
CA ASP A 92 2.56 -7.45 19.66
C ASP A 92 1.73 -8.57 19.01
N SER A 93 0.54 -8.25 18.47
CA SER A 93 -0.29 -9.21 17.75
C SER A 93 0.38 -9.70 16.47
N ILE A 94 0.98 -8.78 15.69
CA ILE A 94 1.71 -9.11 14.45
C ILE A 94 2.91 -10.02 14.75
N ARG A 95 3.76 -9.68 15.72
CA ARG A 95 4.92 -10.47 16.10
C ARG A 95 4.56 -11.85 16.63
N ALA A 96 3.44 -11.93 17.35
CA ALA A 96 2.90 -13.19 17.87
C ALA A 96 2.04 -13.95 16.84
N ARG A 97 1.87 -13.42 15.62
CA ARG A 97 1.05 -14.01 14.54
C ARG A 97 -0.40 -14.28 14.96
N ARG A 98 -0.96 -13.39 15.79
CA ARG A 98 -2.35 -13.45 16.24
C ARG A 98 -3.23 -12.59 15.31
N TRP A 99 -3.50 -13.11 14.12
CA TRP A 99 -4.16 -12.37 13.03
C TRP A 99 -5.63 -12.03 13.27
N THR A 100 -6.28 -12.74 14.18
CA THR A 100 -7.71 -12.59 14.48
C THR A 100 -8.00 -11.83 15.78
N ASP A 101 -6.96 -11.36 16.48
CA ASP A 101 -7.14 -10.53 17.66
C ASP A 101 -7.91 -9.26 17.33
N ARG A 102 -8.87 -8.90 18.18
CA ARG A 102 -9.72 -7.72 18.02
C ARG A 102 -10.04 -7.13 19.38
N ALA A 103 -9.04 -6.53 19.99
CA ALA A 103 -9.16 -5.95 21.33
C ALA A 103 -9.71 -4.52 21.33
N ASP A 104 -9.51 -3.77 20.24
CA ASP A 104 -9.96 -2.38 20.11
C ASP A 104 -11.44 -2.31 19.68
N PRO A 105 -12.22 -1.33 20.18
CA PRO A 105 -13.61 -1.12 19.77
C PRO A 105 -13.78 -0.70 18.30
N ASP A 106 -12.75 -0.17 17.62
CA ASP A 106 -12.82 0.15 16.19
C ASP A 106 -12.27 -1.01 15.35
N PRO A 107 -13.13 -1.82 14.72
CA PRO A 107 -12.69 -2.99 13.95
C PRO A 107 -11.80 -2.63 12.76
N ARG A 108 -11.83 -1.38 12.27
CA ARG A 108 -11.01 -0.93 11.14
C ARG A 108 -9.52 -0.86 11.49
N VAL A 109 -9.19 -0.65 12.75
CA VAL A 109 -7.81 -0.65 13.24
C VAL A 109 -7.17 -2.02 13.06
N TRP A 110 -7.95 -3.09 13.28
CA TRP A 110 -7.45 -4.46 13.24
C TRP A 110 -7.35 -5.05 11.84
N LEU A 111 -7.91 -4.41 10.83
CA LEU A 111 -7.75 -4.85 9.43
C LEU A 111 -6.28 -4.85 8.98
N ILE A 112 -5.44 -4.03 9.61
CA ILE A 112 -4.00 -4.05 9.34
C ILE A 112 -3.32 -5.29 9.93
N VAL A 113 -3.82 -5.86 11.04
CA VAL A 113 -3.35 -7.13 11.62
C VAL A 113 -3.90 -8.31 10.82
N ASP A 114 -5.18 -8.24 10.40
CA ASP A 114 -5.84 -9.26 9.60
C ASP A 114 -5.14 -9.51 8.25
N LEU A 115 -4.49 -8.49 7.69
CA LEU A 115 -3.61 -8.62 6.52
C LEU A 115 -2.54 -9.72 6.72
N GLY A 116 -2.12 -9.97 7.96
CA GLY A 116 -1.14 -11.00 8.27
C GLY A 116 -1.55 -12.41 7.83
N ARG A 117 -2.87 -12.75 7.81
CA ARG A 117 -3.35 -14.03 7.29
C ARG A 117 -2.97 -14.21 5.82
N TRP A 118 -3.19 -13.17 5.01
CA TRP A 118 -2.84 -13.15 3.59
C TRP A 118 -1.33 -13.31 3.40
N LEU A 119 -0.54 -12.58 4.19
CA LEU A 119 0.91 -12.64 4.13
C LEU A 119 1.46 -13.97 4.65
N GLU A 120 0.77 -14.67 5.55
CA GLU A 120 1.21 -15.96 6.09
C GLU A 120 0.84 -17.15 5.19
N HIS A 121 -0.37 -17.15 4.65
CA HIS A 121 -0.84 -18.30 3.86
C HIS A 121 -0.43 -18.20 2.39
N LEU A 122 -0.26 -16.99 1.85
CA LEU A 122 0.14 -16.78 0.47
C LEU A 122 1.64 -16.55 0.32
N THR A 123 2.16 -16.87 -0.85
CA THR A 123 3.56 -16.68 -1.20
C THR A 123 3.70 -15.98 -2.55
N PRO A 124 3.11 -14.77 -2.72
CA PRO A 124 3.23 -14.05 -3.98
C PRO A 124 4.71 -13.78 -4.33
N GLU A 125 5.01 -13.56 -5.60
CA GLU A 125 6.36 -13.21 -6.02
C GLU A 125 6.77 -11.83 -5.48
N TRP A 126 5.80 -10.90 -5.42
CA TRP A 126 6.02 -9.56 -4.90
C TRP A 126 4.83 -9.04 -4.08
N ILE A 127 5.12 -8.10 -3.17
CA ILE A 127 4.15 -7.49 -2.26
C ILE A 127 4.39 -5.98 -2.24
N ALA A 128 3.31 -5.19 -2.26
CA ALA A 128 3.33 -3.74 -2.08
C ALA A 128 2.26 -3.30 -1.07
N LEU A 129 2.68 -2.69 0.04
CA LEU A 129 1.77 -2.20 1.08
C LEU A 129 1.93 -0.68 1.22
N GLU A 130 0.79 0.02 1.37
CA GLU A 130 0.76 1.48 1.53
C GLU A 130 -0.07 1.88 2.73
N GLN A 131 0.40 2.93 3.46
CA GLN A 131 -0.37 3.54 4.52
C GLN A 131 0.20 4.92 4.91
N VAL A 132 -0.50 5.66 5.81
CA VAL A 132 0.01 6.93 6.36
C VAL A 132 1.33 6.74 7.11
N PRO A 133 2.20 7.78 7.22
CA PRO A 133 3.54 7.66 7.80
C PRO A 133 3.59 7.05 9.20
N ALA A 134 2.55 7.25 10.03
CA ALA A 134 2.49 6.71 11.38
C ALA A 134 2.52 5.17 11.44
N VAL A 135 2.18 4.49 10.34
CA VAL A 135 2.13 3.03 10.23
C VAL A 135 3.50 2.41 9.90
N LEU A 136 4.53 3.21 9.64
CA LEU A 136 5.85 2.68 9.29
C LEU A 136 6.38 1.60 10.26
N PRO A 137 6.23 1.70 11.60
CA PRO A 137 6.66 0.63 12.51
C PRO A 137 5.96 -0.71 12.27
N ILE A 138 4.68 -0.68 11.83
CA ILE A 138 3.92 -1.89 11.48
C ILE A 138 4.47 -2.51 10.20
N TRP A 139 4.79 -1.71 9.18
CA TRP A 139 5.43 -2.20 7.96
C TRP A 139 6.81 -2.79 8.23
N GLN A 140 7.56 -2.23 9.18
CA GLN A 140 8.84 -2.80 9.62
C GLN A 140 8.66 -4.19 10.25
N ALA A 141 7.65 -4.37 11.11
CA ALA A 141 7.34 -5.67 11.71
C ALA A 141 6.94 -6.70 10.63
N TYR A 142 6.12 -6.33 9.67
CA TYR A 142 5.81 -7.21 8.54
C TYR A 142 7.02 -7.51 7.66
N ALA A 143 7.90 -6.53 7.45
CA ALA A 143 9.15 -6.76 6.70
C ALA A 143 10.04 -7.80 7.37
N ASP A 144 10.12 -7.80 8.71
CA ASP A 144 10.88 -8.81 9.45
C ASP A 144 10.29 -10.21 9.24
N LEU A 145 8.97 -10.37 9.38
CA LEU A 145 8.29 -11.65 9.12
C LEU A 145 8.45 -12.13 7.66
N LEU A 146 8.44 -11.22 6.69
CA LEU A 146 8.65 -11.56 5.29
C LEU A 146 10.10 -11.97 5.00
N ARG A 147 11.09 -11.35 5.67
CA ARG A 147 12.50 -11.78 5.56
C ARG A 147 12.70 -13.20 6.08
N GLU A 148 12.06 -13.58 7.19
CA GLU A 148 12.07 -14.97 7.69
C GLU A 148 11.55 -15.96 6.65
N ARG A 149 10.70 -15.51 5.72
CA ARG A 149 10.12 -16.29 4.62
C ARG A 149 10.87 -16.16 3.29
N GLY A 150 12.07 -15.58 3.31
CA GLY A 150 12.96 -15.47 2.15
C GLY A 150 12.67 -14.31 1.20
N TYR A 151 11.90 -13.30 1.62
CA TYR A 151 11.72 -12.08 0.83
C TYR A 151 12.87 -11.10 1.04
N SER A 152 13.33 -10.47 -0.03
CA SER A 152 13.99 -9.17 0.07
C SER A 152 12.93 -8.11 0.35
N THR A 153 13.17 -7.23 1.33
CA THR A 153 12.19 -6.22 1.74
C THR A 153 12.82 -4.84 1.86
N TRP A 154 12.04 -3.83 1.53
CA TRP A 154 12.33 -2.44 1.83
C TRP A 154 11.11 -1.78 2.47
N THR A 155 11.35 -0.92 3.47
CA THR A 155 10.32 -0.08 4.09
C THR A 155 10.82 1.34 4.24
N GLY A 156 9.95 2.31 3.99
CA GLY A 156 10.31 3.72 4.14
C GLY A 156 9.12 4.64 3.88
N ILE A 157 9.38 5.93 3.96
CA ILE A 157 8.38 6.95 3.62
C ILE A 157 8.75 7.54 2.28
N LEU A 158 7.83 7.44 1.33
CA LEU A 158 7.91 8.08 0.03
C LEU A 158 6.97 9.30 -0.01
N ASN A 159 7.37 10.31 -0.77
CA ASN A 159 6.55 11.49 -1.04
C ASN A 159 6.26 11.56 -2.55
N ALA A 160 5.01 11.58 -2.93
CA ALA A 160 4.60 11.58 -4.33
C ALA A 160 5.21 12.72 -5.14
N ALA A 161 5.46 13.88 -4.50
CA ALA A 161 6.11 15.02 -5.16
C ALA A 161 7.53 14.71 -5.67
N ASP A 162 8.25 13.79 -5.00
CA ASP A 162 9.61 13.38 -5.39
C ASP A 162 9.62 12.54 -6.69
N TYR A 163 8.44 12.20 -7.20
CA TYR A 163 8.21 11.42 -8.42
C TYR A 163 7.38 12.17 -9.47
N GLY A 164 7.30 13.50 -9.36
CA GLY A 164 6.63 14.37 -10.36
C GLY A 164 5.12 14.48 -10.20
N VAL A 165 4.54 13.95 -9.12
CA VAL A 165 3.12 14.14 -8.83
C VAL A 165 2.92 15.55 -8.23
N PRO A 166 1.97 16.36 -8.71
CA PRO A 166 1.74 17.73 -8.21
C PRO A 166 1.03 17.74 -6.84
N GLN A 167 1.52 16.93 -5.90
CA GLN A 167 0.95 16.78 -4.57
C GLN A 167 2.03 16.32 -3.59
N THR A 168 2.18 17.02 -2.47
CA THR A 168 2.93 16.52 -1.31
C THR A 168 2.08 15.46 -0.59
N ARG A 169 2.32 14.19 -0.92
CA ARG A 169 1.63 13.04 -0.32
C ARG A 169 2.67 12.06 0.23
N ARG A 170 2.89 12.11 1.53
CA ARG A 170 3.84 11.20 2.20
C ARG A 170 3.11 9.93 2.65
N ARG A 171 3.72 8.76 2.34
CA ARG A 171 3.17 7.45 2.69
C ARG A 171 4.27 6.51 3.18
N ALA A 172 3.94 5.72 4.18
CA ALA A 172 4.73 4.56 4.57
C ALA A 172 4.48 3.44 3.54
N ILE A 173 5.55 2.94 2.96
CA ILE A 173 5.53 1.90 1.94
C ILE A 173 6.33 0.71 2.44
N LEU A 174 5.84 -0.50 2.17
CA LEU A 174 6.62 -1.73 2.20
C LEU A 174 6.62 -2.32 0.80
N ILE A 175 7.79 -2.68 0.31
CA ILE A 175 7.96 -3.46 -0.91
C ILE A 175 8.70 -4.74 -0.54
N ALA A 176 8.23 -5.88 -1.05
CA ALA A 176 8.91 -7.15 -0.86
C ALA A 176 8.92 -7.96 -2.17
N SER A 177 9.97 -8.75 -2.39
CA SER A 177 10.06 -9.66 -3.53
C SER A 177 10.86 -10.91 -3.17
N ARG A 178 10.43 -12.05 -3.72
CA ARG A 178 11.16 -13.32 -3.67
C ARG A 178 12.07 -13.51 -4.89
N ALA A 179 11.79 -12.80 -5.98
CA ALA A 179 12.49 -12.96 -7.25
C ALA A 179 13.72 -12.05 -7.39
N ARG A 180 13.75 -10.93 -6.67
CA ARG A 180 14.81 -9.93 -6.80
C ARG A 180 15.08 -9.19 -5.49
N THR A 181 16.27 -8.62 -5.35
CA THR A 181 16.55 -7.65 -4.30
C THR A 181 15.77 -6.37 -4.57
N VAL A 182 14.98 -5.93 -3.58
CA VAL A 182 14.22 -4.68 -3.67
C VAL A 182 15.01 -3.50 -3.11
N GLN A 183 14.84 -2.36 -3.74
CA GLN A 183 15.41 -1.06 -3.39
C GLN A 183 14.28 -0.02 -3.40
N PRO A 184 14.40 1.11 -2.70
CA PRO A 184 13.47 2.21 -2.89
C PRO A 184 13.53 2.68 -4.35
N PRO A 185 12.41 3.13 -4.93
CA PRO A 185 12.46 3.78 -6.22
C PRO A 185 13.31 5.07 -6.13
N GLU A 186 14.10 5.33 -7.15
CA GLU A 186 14.91 6.56 -7.22
C GLU A 186 14.00 7.77 -7.44
N ALA A 187 14.22 8.83 -6.65
CA ALA A 187 13.52 10.09 -6.82
C ALA A 187 13.90 10.73 -8.16
N THR A 188 12.95 11.31 -8.86
CA THR A 188 13.15 12.03 -10.11
C THR A 188 13.00 13.54 -9.94
N HIS A 189 12.42 13.98 -8.82
CA HIS A 189 12.13 15.38 -8.50
C HIS A 189 12.56 15.72 -7.08
N ASP A 190 12.89 17.00 -6.85
CA ASP A 190 13.20 17.56 -5.56
C ASP A 190 12.56 18.94 -5.40
N ARG A 191 12.30 19.35 -4.16
CA ARG A 191 11.75 20.67 -3.84
C ARG A 191 12.69 21.81 -4.26
N ALA A 192 13.99 21.60 -4.11
CA ALA A 192 15.05 22.55 -4.43
C ALA A 192 16.24 21.78 -5.03
N PRO A 193 16.13 21.32 -6.27
CA PRO A 193 17.17 20.50 -6.88
C PRO A 193 18.48 21.28 -6.96
N THR A 194 19.57 20.61 -6.54
CA THR A 194 20.93 21.11 -6.68
C THR A 194 21.63 20.36 -7.82
N PRO A 195 22.39 21.04 -8.68
CA PRO A 195 23.20 20.36 -9.70
C PRO A 195 24.09 19.28 -9.08
N SER A 196 24.09 18.09 -9.63
CA SER A 196 24.89 16.95 -9.17
C SER A 196 25.65 16.32 -10.35
N LEU A 197 26.84 15.81 -10.10
CA LEU A 197 27.60 15.03 -11.07
C LEU A 197 26.95 13.66 -11.41
N PHE A 198 25.96 13.24 -10.62
CA PHE A 198 25.28 11.95 -10.77
C PHE A 198 23.89 12.06 -11.41
N GLY A 199 23.52 13.22 -11.95
CA GLY A 199 22.24 13.52 -12.58
C GLY A 199 21.55 14.73 -11.96
N GLU A 200 20.66 15.35 -12.72
CA GLU A 200 19.82 16.46 -12.24
C GLU A 200 18.43 15.94 -11.89
N LEU A 201 17.96 16.24 -10.66
CA LEU A 201 16.57 16.09 -10.31
C LEU A 201 15.77 17.26 -10.88
N HIS A 202 14.54 16.99 -11.31
CA HIS A 202 13.63 18.04 -11.73
C HIS A 202 13.02 18.77 -10.52
N PRO A 203 12.65 20.04 -10.63
CA PRO A 203 11.85 20.70 -9.60
C PRO A 203 10.50 19.98 -9.40
N TRP A 204 9.96 20.02 -8.18
CA TRP A 204 8.60 19.52 -7.95
C TRP A 204 7.59 20.20 -8.89
N VAL A 205 6.70 19.40 -9.44
CA VAL A 205 5.58 19.88 -10.25
C VAL A 205 4.54 20.52 -9.33
N THR A 206 4.13 21.75 -9.62
CA THR A 206 3.06 22.41 -8.86
C THR A 206 1.68 22.09 -9.45
N MET A 207 0.62 22.33 -8.66
CA MET A 207 -0.77 22.25 -9.17
C MET A 207 -0.98 23.25 -10.32
N ALA A 208 -0.35 24.42 -10.28
CA ALA A 208 -0.43 25.41 -11.34
C ALA A 208 0.17 24.88 -12.63
N ASP A 209 1.35 24.25 -12.57
CA ASP A 209 1.99 23.63 -13.74
C ASP A 209 1.10 22.53 -14.33
N ALA A 210 0.57 21.63 -13.48
CA ALA A 210 -0.26 20.52 -13.92
C ALA A 210 -1.59 20.97 -14.57
N LEU A 211 -2.13 22.11 -14.13
CA LEU A 211 -3.37 22.68 -14.66
C LEU A 211 -3.15 23.70 -15.78
N GLY A 212 -1.88 24.00 -16.12
CA GLY A 212 -1.53 25.01 -17.11
C GLY A 212 -1.92 26.44 -16.71
N TRP A 213 -2.01 26.71 -15.41
CA TRP A 213 -2.31 28.05 -14.91
C TRP A 213 -1.07 28.94 -15.00
N ARG A 214 -1.24 30.10 -15.60
CA ARG A 214 -0.20 31.15 -15.55
C ARG A 214 -0.28 31.85 -14.21
N MET A 215 0.80 31.76 -13.41
CA MET A 215 1.00 32.58 -12.23
C MET A 215 1.76 33.86 -12.57
#